data_efc01e7d3924f477be5260e7f7225b14
#
_entry.id   efc01e7d3924f477be5260e7f7225b14
#
_cell.length_a   1.000
_cell.length_b   1.000
_cell.length_c   1.000
_cell.angle_alpha   90.00
_cell.angle_beta   90.00
_cell.angle_gamma   90.00
#
_symmetry.space_group_name_H-M   'P 1'
#
loop_
_entity.id
_entity.type
_entity.pdbx_description
1 polymer ?
#
loop_
_entity_poly.entity_id
_entity_poly.type
_entity_poly.pdbx_seq_one_letter_code
_entity_poly.pdbx_strand_id
1 'polypeptide(L)'
;MKLIIHTDSKPSKPAKSNKKILGINPGASYGSAKRWYPQEFVKVATELSDEYDIIIFGGAGEVDIAGDIEQGLANNNITNYTNLAGQTIIAELIDKISNLDLLITGDSGPMHVAAAFQIPTVAIFGPTKDSETSQWMNKKSVIIKKNLECQPCMKRICPLGHHDCMKKIKAKQVLKAIVL
;
A
#
# COMPACT_ATOMS: atom_id res chain seq x y z
N MET A 1 0.05 15.14 -19.54
CA MET A 1 1.28 14.39 -19.83
C MET A 1 1.01 12.92 -19.57
N LYS A 2 1.13 12.04 -20.56
CA LYS A 2 0.87 10.60 -20.39
C LYS A 2 2.21 9.94 -20.08
N LEU A 3 2.32 9.28 -18.94
CA LEU A 3 3.52 8.50 -18.65
C LEU A 3 3.55 7.28 -19.58
N ILE A 4 4.56 7.18 -20.42
CA ILE A 4 4.75 6.04 -21.32
C ILE A 4 5.83 5.17 -20.66
N ILE A 5 5.42 4.01 -20.14
CA ILE A 5 6.34 2.99 -19.67
C ILE A 5 6.47 1.97 -20.79
N HIS A 6 7.64 1.91 -21.41
CA HIS A 6 7.98 0.86 -22.37
C HIS A 6 8.43 -0.37 -21.59
N THR A 7 7.60 -1.40 -21.53
CA THR A 7 7.99 -2.72 -21.06
C THR A 7 7.87 -3.69 -22.25
N ASP A 8 9.00 -4.17 -22.75
CA ASP A 8 9.05 -5.11 -23.87
C ASP A 8 8.68 -6.55 -23.49
N SER A 9 8.30 -6.79 -22.22
CA SER A 9 7.91 -8.11 -21.74
C SER A 9 6.47 -8.09 -21.19
N LYS A 10 5.59 -8.88 -21.80
CA LYS A 10 4.33 -9.24 -21.15
C LYS A 10 4.66 -9.98 -19.85
N PRO A 11 4.18 -9.50 -18.70
CA PRO A 11 4.44 -10.17 -17.43
C PRO A 11 3.82 -11.58 -17.44
N SER A 12 4.63 -12.59 -17.11
CA SER A 12 4.14 -13.95 -16.89
C SER A 12 3.46 -14.04 -15.53
N LYS A 13 2.16 -14.32 -15.49
CA LYS A 13 1.47 -14.66 -14.24
C LYS A 13 2.14 -15.89 -13.62
N PRO A 14 2.45 -15.88 -12.32
CA PRO A 14 2.93 -17.07 -11.65
C PRO A 14 1.84 -18.16 -11.74
N ALA A 15 2.20 -19.33 -12.29
CA ALA A 15 1.33 -20.48 -12.34
C ALA A 15 1.12 -21.03 -10.93
N LYS A 16 -0.13 -21.02 -10.41
CA LYS A 16 -0.68 -21.94 -9.40
C LYS A 16 -1.71 -21.37 -8.42
N SER A 17 -2.12 -20.13 -8.49
CA SER A 17 -3.26 -19.70 -7.68
C SER A 17 -4.32 -19.06 -8.57
N ASN A 18 -5.59 -19.44 -8.39
CA ASN A 18 -6.73 -18.77 -9.02
C ASN A 18 -7.15 -17.51 -8.25
N LYS A 19 -6.45 -17.17 -7.17
CA LYS A 19 -6.72 -15.99 -6.37
C LYS A 19 -6.23 -14.73 -7.08
N LYS A 20 -6.87 -13.61 -6.76
CA LYS A 20 -6.39 -12.26 -7.11
C LYS A 20 -5.11 -11.94 -6.34
N ILE A 21 -4.41 -10.89 -6.70
CA ILE A 21 -3.16 -10.47 -6.05
C ILE A 21 -3.37 -9.12 -5.35
N LEU A 22 -3.22 -9.13 -4.02
CA LEU A 22 -3.22 -7.94 -3.19
C LEU A 22 -1.77 -7.49 -2.93
N GLY A 23 -1.45 -6.25 -3.32
CA GLY A 23 -0.22 -5.59 -2.90
C GLY A 23 -0.44 -4.77 -1.61
N ILE A 24 0.50 -4.86 -0.68
CA ILE A 24 0.57 -4.02 0.51
C ILE A 24 1.90 -3.28 0.49
N ASN A 25 1.87 -1.94 0.52
CA ASN A 25 3.08 -1.13 0.68
C ASN A 25 2.95 -0.26 1.94
N PRO A 26 3.45 -0.75 3.10
CA PRO A 26 3.27 -0.11 4.40
C PRO A 26 4.23 1.04 4.63
N GLY A 27 5.31 1.10 3.87
CA GLY A 27 6.43 1.99 4.06
C GLY A 27 6.21 3.40 3.52
N ALA A 28 7.08 4.29 3.93
CA ALA A 28 7.23 5.61 3.36
C ALA A 28 8.64 6.14 3.67
N SER A 29 9.47 6.30 2.64
CA SER A 29 10.82 6.85 2.76
C SER A 29 10.85 8.32 3.23
N TYR A 30 9.74 9.03 3.05
CA TYR A 30 9.59 10.41 3.56
C TYR A 30 9.72 10.50 5.08
N GLY A 31 9.13 9.54 5.83
CA GLY A 31 9.19 9.50 7.29
C GLY A 31 8.03 8.74 7.93
N SER A 32 8.18 8.45 9.23
CA SER A 32 7.22 7.64 10.00
C SER A 32 5.81 8.25 10.08
N ALA A 33 5.68 9.58 9.93
CA ALA A 33 4.37 10.23 9.94
C ALA A 33 3.43 9.79 8.81
N LYS A 34 3.97 9.23 7.71
CA LYS A 34 3.18 8.67 6.61
C LYS A 34 2.85 7.18 6.77
N ARG A 35 3.45 6.50 7.73
CA ARG A 35 3.28 5.05 7.91
C ARG A 35 1.98 4.76 8.64
N TRP A 36 1.11 3.96 8.03
CA TRP A 36 -0.04 3.40 8.70
C TRP A 36 0.39 2.21 9.57
N TYR A 37 -0.46 1.77 10.48
CA TYR A 37 -0.11 0.80 11.50
C TYR A 37 -0.09 -0.64 10.97
N PRO A 38 0.97 -1.44 11.23
CA PRO A 38 1.08 -2.83 10.80
C PRO A 38 -0.15 -3.68 11.14
N GLN A 39 -0.65 -3.55 12.37
CA GLN A 39 -1.82 -4.31 12.82
C GLN A 39 -3.11 -4.01 12.03
N GLU A 40 -3.24 -2.83 11.46
CA GLU A 40 -4.40 -2.51 10.64
C GLU A 40 -4.24 -3.10 9.22
N PHE A 41 -3.00 -3.13 8.66
CA PHE A 41 -2.69 -3.87 7.44
C PHE A 41 -2.97 -5.36 7.60
N VAL A 42 -2.54 -5.96 8.71
CA VAL A 42 -2.79 -7.36 9.04
C VAL A 42 -4.28 -7.67 9.03
N LYS A 43 -5.12 -6.86 9.69
CA LYS A 43 -6.57 -7.05 9.71
C LYS A 43 -7.17 -7.03 8.31
N VAL A 44 -6.76 -6.07 7.46
CA VAL A 44 -7.27 -6.00 6.09
C VAL A 44 -6.82 -7.21 5.28
N ALA A 45 -5.56 -7.58 5.38
CA ALA A 45 -5.01 -8.73 4.66
C ALA A 45 -5.65 -10.05 5.09
N THR A 46 -5.89 -10.24 6.39
CA THR A 46 -6.58 -11.42 6.93
C THR A 46 -7.99 -11.55 6.36
N GLU A 47 -8.78 -10.47 6.36
CA GLU A 47 -10.14 -10.48 5.79
C GLU A 47 -10.18 -10.78 4.28
N LEU A 48 -9.11 -10.42 3.55
CA LEU A 48 -9.01 -10.62 2.11
C LEU A 48 -8.28 -11.91 1.71
N SER A 49 -7.70 -12.64 2.66
CA SER A 49 -6.80 -13.78 2.38
C SER A 49 -7.47 -14.95 1.67
N ASP A 50 -8.80 -15.08 1.77
CA ASP A 50 -9.54 -16.13 1.06
C ASP A 50 -9.64 -15.84 -0.45
N GLU A 51 -9.68 -14.56 -0.84
CA GLU A 51 -9.81 -14.14 -2.24
C GLU A 51 -8.47 -13.74 -2.88
N TYR A 52 -7.49 -13.33 -2.07
CA TYR A 52 -6.22 -12.76 -2.55
C TYR A 52 -5.01 -13.49 -2.02
N ASP A 53 -4.01 -13.66 -2.88
CA ASP A 53 -2.62 -13.89 -2.47
C ASP A 53 -1.98 -12.52 -2.17
N ILE A 54 -1.18 -12.44 -1.11
CA ILE A 54 -0.70 -11.18 -0.56
C ILE A 54 0.78 -10.97 -0.91
N ILE A 55 1.14 -9.79 -1.41
CA ILE A 55 2.53 -9.37 -1.60
C ILE A 55 2.78 -8.14 -0.75
N ILE A 56 3.78 -8.22 0.13
CA ILE A 56 4.23 -7.10 0.96
C ILE A 56 5.44 -6.47 0.27
N PHE A 57 5.35 -5.20 -0.08
CA PHE A 57 6.41 -4.39 -0.67
C PHE A 57 7.08 -3.51 0.36
N GLY A 58 8.29 -3.07 0.07
CA GLY A 58 9.03 -2.10 0.86
C GLY A 58 10.46 -1.96 0.37
N GLY A 59 11.07 -0.80 0.58
CA GLY A 59 12.50 -0.61 0.39
C GLY A 59 13.32 -1.19 1.55
N ALA A 60 14.65 -1.11 1.46
CA ALA A 60 15.55 -1.61 2.51
C ALA A 60 15.33 -0.96 3.89
N GLY A 61 14.88 0.31 3.94
CA GLY A 61 14.54 1.01 5.18
C GLY A 61 13.13 0.71 5.71
N GLU A 62 12.43 -0.28 5.16
CA GLU A 62 11.03 -0.59 5.47
C GLU A 62 10.83 -2.08 5.81
N VAL A 63 11.94 -2.81 5.95
CA VAL A 63 11.95 -4.25 6.28
C VAL A 63 11.36 -4.50 7.66
N ASP A 64 11.55 -3.59 8.61
CA ASP A 64 10.99 -3.62 9.95
C ASP A 64 9.45 -3.66 9.93
N ILE A 65 8.82 -2.69 9.32
CA ILE A 65 7.35 -2.61 9.26
C ILE A 65 6.74 -3.74 8.40
N ALA A 66 7.44 -4.19 7.36
CA ALA A 66 7.02 -5.35 6.56
C ALA A 66 7.10 -6.65 7.38
N GLY A 67 8.15 -6.81 8.20
CA GLY A 67 8.31 -7.93 9.12
C GLY A 67 7.23 -7.97 10.21
N ASP A 68 6.82 -6.82 10.74
CA ASP A 68 5.70 -6.73 11.69
C ASP A 68 4.38 -7.23 11.07
N ILE A 69 4.15 -6.91 9.78
CA ILE A 69 2.96 -7.39 9.05
C ILE A 69 3.06 -8.89 8.82
N GLU A 70 4.21 -9.39 8.35
CA GLU A 70 4.46 -10.80 8.14
C GLU A 70 4.21 -11.62 9.40
N GLN A 71 4.79 -11.19 10.53
CA GLN A 71 4.56 -11.81 11.84
C GLN A 71 3.08 -11.80 12.23
N GLY A 72 2.39 -10.70 11.98
CA GLY A 72 0.96 -10.58 12.25
C GLY A 72 0.11 -11.52 11.40
N LEU A 73 0.44 -11.71 10.12
CA LEU A 73 -0.23 -12.66 9.24
C LEU A 73 0.00 -14.11 9.71
N ALA A 74 1.25 -14.46 10.03
CA ALA A 74 1.59 -15.78 10.54
C ALA A 74 0.84 -16.11 11.83
N ASN A 75 0.72 -15.15 12.76
CA ASN A 75 -0.04 -15.30 14.00
C ASN A 75 -1.55 -15.51 13.78
N ASN A 76 -2.08 -15.09 12.62
CA ASN A 76 -3.46 -15.34 12.20
C ASN A 76 -3.60 -16.57 11.29
N ASN A 77 -2.58 -17.42 11.18
CA ASN A 77 -2.52 -18.61 10.34
C ASN A 77 -2.69 -18.33 8.83
N ILE A 78 -2.38 -17.12 8.38
CA ILE A 78 -2.35 -16.78 6.97
C ILE A 78 -1.00 -17.22 6.41
N THR A 79 -1.02 -18.01 5.33
CA THR A 79 0.19 -18.57 4.71
C THR A 79 0.39 -18.17 3.26
N ASN A 80 -0.64 -17.61 2.62
CA ASN A 80 -0.63 -17.20 1.23
C ASN A 80 -0.14 -15.75 1.06
N TYR A 81 1.05 -15.48 1.58
CA TYR A 81 1.73 -14.19 1.42
C TYR A 81 3.20 -14.37 1.00
N THR A 82 3.76 -13.31 0.44
CA THR A 82 5.18 -13.19 0.12
C THR A 82 5.66 -11.81 0.57
N ASN A 83 6.69 -11.77 1.42
CA ASN A 83 7.34 -10.53 1.82
C ASN A 83 8.53 -10.25 0.88
N LEU A 84 8.46 -9.17 0.13
CA LEU A 84 9.47 -8.71 -0.82
C LEU A 84 10.20 -7.43 -0.37
N ALA A 85 9.97 -6.97 0.87
CA ALA A 85 10.61 -5.77 1.38
C ALA A 85 12.13 -5.91 1.38
N GLY A 86 12.82 -4.93 0.79
CA GLY A 86 14.28 -4.94 0.62
C GLY A 86 14.83 -5.92 -0.41
N GLN A 87 13.98 -6.66 -1.14
CA GLN A 87 14.40 -7.74 -2.03
C GLN A 87 14.20 -7.43 -3.51
N THR A 88 13.58 -6.32 -3.87
CA THR A 88 13.30 -5.96 -5.27
C THR A 88 14.11 -4.75 -5.72
N ILE A 89 14.58 -4.80 -6.96
CA ILE A 89 15.02 -3.60 -7.69
C ILE A 89 13.77 -2.87 -8.25
N ILE A 90 13.96 -1.63 -8.70
CA ILE A 90 12.86 -0.79 -9.19
C ILE A 90 12.10 -1.44 -10.35
N ALA A 91 12.80 -2.07 -11.29
CA ALA A 91 12.17 -2.73 -12.45
C ALA A 91 11.27 -3.90 -12.02
N GLU A 92 11.73 -4.73 -11.08
CA GLU A 92 10.95 -5.83 -10.53
C GLU A 92 9.74 -5.34 -9.72
N LEU A 93 9.90 -4.26 -8.94
CA LEU A 93 8.81 -3.62 -8.23
C LEU A 93 7.72 -3.14 -9.19
N ILE A 94 8.10 -2.48 -10.28
CA ILE A 94 7.17 -2.00 -11.32
C ILE A 94 6.43 -3.18 -11.96
N ASP A 95 7.15 -4.24 -12.35
CA ASP A 95 6.56 -5.45 -12.91
C ASP A 95 5.54 -6.08 -11.97
N LYS A 96 5.91 -6.28 -10.71
CA LYS A 96 5.00 -6.87 -9.73
C LYS A 96 3.76 -5.99 -9.47
N ILE A 97 3.92 -4.67 -9.37
CA ILE A 97 2.78 -3.76 -9.19
C ILE A 97 1.85 -3.80 -10.40
N SER A 98 2.37 -3.91 -11.63
CA SER A 98 1.56 -3.95 -12.85
C SER A 98 0.63 -5.18 -12.93
N ASN A 99 0.93 -6.22 -12.15
CA ASN A 99 0.18 -7.48 -12.09
C ASN A 99 -0.79 -7.57 -10.90
N LEU A 100 -0.90 -6.53 -10.08
CA LEU A 100 -1.82 -6.52 -8.94
C LEU A 100 -3.27 -6.36 -9.38
N ASP A 101 -4.17 -6.97 -8.63
CA ASP A 101 -5.61 -6.72 -8.73
C ASP A 101 -6.08 -5.64 -7.75
N LEU A 102 -5.29 -5.39 -6.69
CA LEU A 102 -5.54 -4.34 -5.68
C LEU A 102 -4.22 -3.92 -5.02
N LEU A 103 -4.03 -2.62 -4.79
CA LEU A 103 -2.94 -2.10 -3.97
C LEU A 103 -3.49 -1.32 -2.77
N ILE A 104 -2.95 -1.59 -1.58
CA ILE A 104 -3.18 -0.79 -0.37
C ILE A 104 -1.84 -0.16 0.02
N THR A 105 -1.78 1.16 0.07
CA THR A 105 -0.53 1.89 0.26
C THR A 105 -0.74 3.22 0.97
N GLY A 106 0.31 3.79 1.52
CA GLY A 106 0.36 5.21 1.86
C GLY A 106 0.70 6.09 0.66
N ASP A 107 0.85 7.39 0.89
CA ASP A 107 1.38 8.36 -0.08
C ASP A 107 2.87 8.08 -0.34
N SER A 108 3.16 7.31 -1.41
CA SER A 108 4.49 6.76 -1.71
C SER A 108 4.69 6.50 -3.21
N GLY A 109 5.92 6.22 -3.62
CA GLY A 109 6.26 5.90 -5.03
C GLY A 109 5.42 4.78 -5.64
N PRO A 110 5.23 3.63 -4.98
CA PRO A 110 4.37 2.54 -5.44
C PRO A 110 2.93 2.95 -5.79
N MET A 111 2.35 3.92 -5.09
CA MET A 111 1.04 4.48 -5.41
C MET A 111 1.00 5.09 -6.82
N HIS A 112 2.05 5.81 -7.21
CA HIS A 112 2.15 6.44 -8.54
C HIS A 112 2.40 5.41 -9.64
N VAL A 113 3.16 4.36 -9.35
CA VAL A 113 3.34 3.23 -10.26
C VAL A 113 2.00 2.54 -10.52
N ALA A 114 1.24 2.23 -9.47
CA ALA A 114 -0.10 1.65 -9.59
C ALA A 114 -1.05 2.55 -10.39
N ALA A 115 -0.97 3.86 -10.21
CA ALA A 115 -1.77 4.82 -10.98
C ALA A 115 -1.44 4.78 -12.49
N ALA A 116 -0.17 4.63 -12.85
CA ALA A 116 0.26 4.52 -14.25
C ALA A 116 -0.33 3.28 -14.95
N PHE A 117 -0.51 2.18 -14.21
CA PHE A 117 -1.11 0.94 -14.71
C PHE A 117 -2.63 0.84 -14.45
N GLN A 118 -3.24 1.88 -13.87
CA GLN A 118 -4.68 1.91 -13.52
C GLN A 118 -5.08 0.75 -12.59
N ILE A 119 -4.18 0.35 -11.69
CA ILE A 119 -4.45 -0.67 -10.68
C ILE A 119 -5.43 -0.11 -9.64
N PRO A 120 -6.49 -0.85 -9.27
CA PRO A 120 -7.34 -0.49 -8.14
C PRO A 120 -6.50 -0.21 -6.90
N THR A 121 -6.66 0.97 -6.29
CA THR A 121 -5.76 1.41 -5.22
C THR A 121 -6.53 2.07 -4.08
N VAL A 122 -6.29 1.63 -2.86
CA VAL A 122 -6.69 2.36 -1.65
C VAL A 122 -5.46 3.04 -1.07
N ALA A 123 -5.43 4.36 -1.14
CA ALA A 123 -4.33 5.18 -0.65
C ALA A 123 -4.67 5.84 0.69
N ILE A 124 -3.80 5.66 1.68
CA ILE A 124 -3.98 6.18 3.04
C ILE A 124 -3.13 7.43 3.18
N PHE A 125 -3.79 8.56 3.42
CA PHE A 125 -3.16 9.87 3.56
C PHE A 125 -3.22 10.38 4.99
N GLY A 126 -2.08 10.79 5.50
CA GLY A 126 -1.93 11.38 6.83
C GLY A 126 -1.44 12.83 6.75
N PRO A 127 -0.14 13.08 6.92
CA PRO A 127 0.41 14.42 7.08
C PRO A 127 0.53 15.24 5.80
N THR A 128 0.35 14.62 4.63
CA THR A 128 0.59 15.24 3.31
C THR A 128 -0.68 15.70 2.62
N LYS A 129 -0.52 16.58 1.64
CA LYS A 129 -1.62 17.13 0.84
C LYS A 129 -1.98 16.18 -0.29
N ASP A 130 -3.11 15.48 -0.17
CA ASP A 130 -3.62 14.61 -1.22
C ASP A 130 -3.91 15.34 -2.54
N SER A 131 -4.27 16.63 -2.49
CA SER A 131 -4.47 17.46 -3.69
C SER A 131 -3.20 17.67 -4.53
N GLU A 132 -2.01 17.49 -3.93
CA GLU A 132 -0.72 17.68 -4.61
C GLU A 132 -0.06 16.37 -5.00
N THR A 133 -0.26 15.30 -4.22
CA THR A 133 0.48 14.05 -4.34
C THR A 133 -0.37 12.80 -4.53
N SER A 134 -1.69 12.94 -4.75
CA SER A 134 -2.56 11.78 -4.98
C SER A 134 -2.26 11.08 -6.32
N GLN A 135 -2.81 9.89 -6.46
CA GLN A 135 -2.64 9.04 -7.64
C GLN A 135 -3.27 9.67 -8.90
N TRP A 136 -2.42 10.26 -9.73
CA TRP A 136 -2.80 11.01 -10.91
C TRP A 136 -3.63 10.17 -11.89
N MET A 137 -4.85 10.67 -12.21
CA MET A 137 -5.76 10.07 -13.20
C MET A 137 -6.13 8.60 -12.99
N ASN A 138 -5.86 8.01 -11.81
CA ASN A 138 -6.32 6.66 -11.52
C ASN A 138 -7.81 6.70 -11.09
N LYS A 139 -8.71 6.37 -12.01
CA LYS A 139 -10.15 6.37 -11.78
C LYS A 139 -10.62 5.23 -10.85
N LYS A 140 -9.77 4.22 -10.62
CA LYS A 140 -10.05 3.07 -9.75
C LYS A 140 -9.41 3.24 -8.37
N SER A 141 -9.17 4.46 -7.94
CA SER A 141 -8.50 4.73 -6.67
C SER A 141 -9.39 5.46 -5.69
N VAL A 142 -9.20 5.12 -4.42
CA VAL A 142 -9.87 5.77 -3.29
C VAL A 142 -8.83 6.30 -2.32
N ILE A 143 -9.03 7.52 -1.83
CA ILE A 143 -8.20 8.12 -0.79
C ILE A 143 -8.93 8.03 0.54
N ILE A 144 -8.24 7.49 1.55
CA ILE A 144 -8.70 7.48 2.93
C ILE A 144 -7.85 8.44 3.74
N LYS A 145 -8.48 9.44 4.33
CA LYS A 145 -7.84 10.43 5.20
C LYS A 145 -8.75 10.85 6.34
N LYS A 146 -8.19 11.51 7.32
CA LYS A 146 -8.91 12.24 8.37
C LYS A 146 -8.85 13.74 8.08
N ASN A 147 -9.83 14.48 8.57
CA ASN A 147 -9.82 15.93 8.53
C ASN A 147 -9.58 16.43 9.96
N LEU A 148 -8.29 16.59 10.31
CA LEU A 148 -7.87 17.11 11.61
C LEU A 148 -7.34 18.53 11.40
N GLU A 149 -7.47 19.40 12.40
CA GLU A 149 -6.96 20.77 12.36
C GLU A 149 -5.46 20.84 12.07
N CYS A 150 -4.69 19.83 12.49
CA CYS A 150 -3.26 19.73 12.23
C CYS A 150 -2.90 19.17 10.83
N GLN A 151 -3.88 18.81 9.99
CA GLN A 151 -3.64 18.29 8.64
C GLN A 151 -3.90 19.37 7.57
N PRO A 152 -3.04 19.39 6.53
CA PRO A 152 -1.78 18.67 6.36
C PRO A 152 -0.62 19.39 7.05
N CYS A 153 0.12 18.72 7.92
CA CYS A 153 1.26 19.33 8.62
C CYS A 153 2.59 19.25 7.84
N MET A 154 2.67 18.41 6.82
CA MET A 154 3.87 18.21 5.98
C MET A 154 5.13 17.85 6.78
N LYS A 155 4.99 17.16 7.93
CA LYS A 155 6.11 16.79 8.79
C LYS A 155 6.48 15.32 8.60
N ARG A 156 7.79 15.02 8.71
CA ARG A 156 8.33 13.65 8.60
C ARG A 156 8.03 12.79 9.82
N ILE A 157 7.90 13.43 10.98
CA ILE A 157 7.53 12.84 12.27
C ILE A 157 6.37 13.67 12.80
N CYS A 158 5.41 13.04 13.46
CA CYS A 158 4.27 13.75 14.05
C CYS A 158 4.74 14.73 15.12
N PRO A 159 4.60 16.06 14.93
CA PRO A 159 5.11 17.05 15.89
C PRO A 159 4.30 17.08 17.19
N LEU A 160 3.06 16.59 17.17
CA LEU A 160 2.16 16.53 18.32
C LEU A 160 2.19 15.17 19.04
N GLY A 161 2.95 14.21 18.54
CA GLY A 161 3.14 12.88 19.13
C GLY A 161 1.94 11.92 19.05
N HIS A 162 0.71 12.43 18.84
CA HIS A 162 -0.50 11.57 18.87
C HIS A 162 -0.70 10.73 17.62
N HIS A 163 -0.22 11.18 16.45
CA HIS A 163 -0.30 10.52 15.14
C HIS A 163 -1.74 10.15 14.71
N ASP A 164 -2.73 10.93 15.14
CA ASP A 164 -4.16 10.65 14.97
C ASP A 164 -4.61 10.60 13.51
N CYS A 165 -3.91 11.32 12.61
CA CYS A 165 -4.18 11.29 11.17
C CYS A 165 -4.04 9.90 10.55
N MET A 166 -3.17 9.05 11.13
CA MET A 166 -3.01 7.64 10.76
C MET A 166 -3.70 6.70 11.76
N LYS A 167 -3.53 6.94 13.06
CA LYS A 167 -4.05 6.09 14.12
C LYS A 167 -5.58 5.92 14.11
N LYS A 168 -6.30 6.98 13.72
CA LYS A 168 -7.77 6.96 13.63
C LYS A 168 -8.31 6.34 12.34
N ILE A 169 -7.48 6.04 11.35
CA ILE A 169 -7.86 5.24 10.20
C ILE A 169 -7.82 3.77 10.61
N LYS A 170 -8.94 3.05 10.42
CA LYS A 170 -9.08 1.66 10.82
C LYS A 170 -9.30 0.74 9.62
N ALA A 171 -8.88 -0.51 9.74
CA ALA A 171 -9.05 -1.55 8.72
C ALA A 171 -10.47 -1.59 8.13
N LYS A 172 -11.49 -1.46 8.96
CA LYS A 172 -12.89 -1.43 8.52
C LYS A 172 -13.19 -0.33 7.48
N GLN A 173 -12.51 0.83 7.56
CA GLN A 173 -12.69 1.92 6.59
C GLN A 173 -12.03 1.56 5.25
N VAL A 174 -10.87 0.89 5.29
CA VAL A 174 -10.17 0.40 4.11
C VAL A 174 -10.98 -0.69 3.42
N LEU A 175 -11.44 -1.70 4.16
CA LEU A 175 -12.30 -2.78 3.66
C LEU A 175 -13.57 -2.25 3.00
N LYS A 176 -14.24 -1.28 3.63
CA LYS A 176 -15.43 -0.65 3.04
C LYS A 176 -15.14 0.05 1.71
N ALA A 177 -13.96 0.61 1.52
CA ALA A 177 -13.56 1.29 0.30
C ALA A 177 -13.22 0.33 -0.85
N ILE A 178 -12.91 -0.93 -0.56
CA ILE A 178 -12.61 -1.96 -1.58
C ILE A 178 -13.89 -2.50 -2.22
N VAL A 179 -14.99 -2.50 -1.50
CA VAL A 179 -16.29 -3.08 -1.94
C VAL A 179 -17.07 -2.12 -2.87
N LEU A 180 -16.58 -0.92 -3.09
CA LEU A 180 -17.17 0.08 -3.99
C LEU A 180 -16.48 0.06 -5.35
#